data_98450c818f23a773fbd0355b244eac20
#
_entry.id   98450c818f23a773fbd0355b244eac20
#
_cell.length_a   1.000
_cell.length_b   1.000
_cell.length_c   1.000
_cell.angle_alpha   90.00
_cell.angle_beta   90.00
_cell.angle_gamma   90.00
#
_symmetry.space_group_name_H-M   'P 1'
#
loop_
_entity.id
_entity.type
_entity.pdbx_description
1 polymer ?
#
loop_
_entity_poly.entity_id
_entity_poly.type
_entity_poly.pdbx_seq_one_letter_code
_entity_poly.pdbx_strand_id
1 'polypeptide(L)'
;RVKSMRLNEILGQPTPAVPHRGAVRQEIVKRVLGTVPVRDDGSAFFRMPAGKPIQLQALDEDGLAVMTMRTFIYAQPGELVSCIGCHEERRRTAARAGKLPTHIDSIKPLEDQEKYEGGFSYMRSVQPVLDRYCISCHGLGQATQKLDLRGTIVARPIDGYPEYPRETAVATSYNEMANRKDLFRLAQRNEETGRSIPRDYFGHSGTLAKRLLDGHCRELLADKTSLELIFTWLDLNVQYFGDYSWTRRENDPINPDGEAALRSWIKARFGEELSKQPYACLVNPAFPEKSRILNAALPIAAGGWGQITQNGFTGKEDLAWHELARLVEASISRRPAPPRDKTCGLKKCICGSCWVKNVARK
;
A
#
# COMPACT_ATOMS: atom_id res chain seq x y z
N ARG A 1 -18.05 16.95 -6.26
CA ARG A 1 -17.08 17.85 -6.95
C ARG A 1 -15.69 17.29 -6.76
N VAL A 2 -14.83 17.33 -7.80
CA VAL A 2 -13.40 17.03 -7.67
C VAL A 2 -12.72 18.13 -6.85
N LYS A 3 -11.92 17.75 -5.87
CA LYS A 3 -11.22 18.66 -4.94
C LYS A 3 -9.71 18.63 -5.09
N SER A 4 -9.18 17.47 -5.48
CA SER A 4 -7.75 17.29 -5.70
C SER A 4 -7.46 16.25 -6.77
N MET A 5 -6.21 16.22 -7.24
CA MET A 5 -5.68 15.18 -8.12
C MET A 5 -4.57 14.44 -7.40
N ARG A 6 -4.65 13.10 -7.33
CA ARG A 6 -3.55 12.23 -6.87
C ARG A 6 -2.67 11.85 -8.06
N LEU A 7 -1.38 11.93 -7.85
CA LEU A 7 -0.36 11.54 -8.82
C LEU A 7 0.27 10.22 -8.38
N ASN A 8 0.20 9.22 -9.24
CA ASN A 8 0.80 7.92 -9.02
C ASN A 8 1.88 7.68 -10.08
N GLU A 9 3.12 7.43 -9.67
CA GLU A 9 4.17 6.96 -10.56
C GLU A 9 4.00 5.45 -10.78
N ILE A 10 4.06 5.03 -12.04
CA ILE A 10 4.03 3.62 -12.41
C ILE A 10 5.46 3.09 -12.38
N LEU A 11 5.75 2.11 -11.52
CA LEU A 11 7.11 1.57 -11.33
C LEU A 11 7.46 0.43 -12.29
N GLY A 12 6.53 -0.03 -13.10
CA GLY A 12 6.77 -1.09 -14.07
C GLY A 12 5.58 -1.35 -14.96
N GLN A 13 5.80 -2.14 -15.99
CA GLN A 13 4.75 -2.51 -16.93
C GLN A 13 3.99 -3.76 -16.47
N PRO A 14 2.69 -3.89 -16.81
CA PRO A 14 1.96 -5.10 -16.54
C PRO A 14 2.60 -6.22 -17.37
N THR A 15 3.24 -7.12 -16.68
CA THR A 15 3.63 -8.40 -17.27
C THR A 15 2.59 -9.43 -16.85
N PRO A 16 2.27 -10.44 -17.68
CA PRO A 16 1.47 -11.57 -17.24
C PRO A 16 2.19 -12.38 -16.16
N ALA A 17 3.24 -11.82 -15.58
CA ALA A 17 4.13 -12.50 -14.67
C ALA A 17 3.48 -12.73 -13.30
N VAL A 18 3.60 -13.93 -12.86
CA VAL A 18 3.52 -14.37 -11.48
C VAL A 18 4.77 -13.86 -10.76
N PRO A 19 4.64 -13.41 -9.52
CA PRO A 19 3.45 -13.34 -8.68
C PRO A 19 2.60 -12.10 -8.97
N HIS A 20 1.30 -12.22 -8.72
CA HIS A 20 0.38 -11.10 -8.81
C HIS A 20 0.72 -10.02 -7.78
N ARG A 21 0.55 -8.76 -8.16
CA ARG A 21 0.86 -7.60 -7.28
C ARG A 21 -0.30 -7.24 -6.35
N GLY A 22 -1.45 -7.80 -6.59
CA GLY A 22 -2.67 -7.60 -5.82
C GLY A 22 -3.71 -8.66 -6.14
N ALA A 23 -4.96 -8.38 -5.81
CA ALA A 23 -6.10 -9.26 -6.08
C ALA A 23 -6.40 -9.41 -7.58
N VAL A 24 -6.05 -8.39 -8.38
CA VAL A 24 -6.27 -8.37 -9.81
C VAL A 24 -5.01 -8.83 -10.55
N ARG A 25 -5.18 -9.70 -11.51
CA ARG A 25 -4.10 -10.11 -12.43
C ARG A 25 -3.61 -8.89 -13.20
N GLN A 26 -2.29 -8.81 -13.41
CA GLN A 26 -1.65 -7.75 -14.22
C GLN A 26 -1.80 -6.33 -13.60
N GLU A 27 -2.07 -6.24 -12.30
CA GLU A 27 -1.96 -4.97 -11.62
C GLU A 27 -0.50 -4.46 -11.68
N ILE A 28 -0.36 -3.16 -11.86
CA ILE A 28 0.93 -2.49 -11.98
C ILE A 28 1.28 -1.90 -10.63
N VAL A 29 2.55 -2.05 -10.21
CA VAL A 29 3.03 -1.40 -9.00
C VAL A 29 3.03 0.12 -9.19
N LYS A 30 2.36 0.82 -8.29
CA LYS A 30 2.26 2.27 -8.25
C LYS A 30 2.90 2.81 -6.99
N ARG A 31 3.58 3.93 -7.10
CA ARG A 31 4.06 4.76 -6.01
C ARG A 31 3.24 6.05 -5.98
N VAL A 32 2.69 6.39 -4.84
CA VAL A 32 1.94 7.64 -4.67
C VAL A 32 2.93 8.78 -4.48
N LEU A 33 2.95 9.72 -5.41
CA LEU A 33 3.76 10.93 -5.27
C LEU A 33 3.10 11.97 -4.37
N GLY A 34 1.78 11.97 -4.31
CA GLY A 34 0.99 12.87 -3.49
C GLY A 34 -0.20 13.45 -4.23
N THR A 35 -0.74 14.54 -3.70
CA THR A 35 -1.92 15.23 -4.24
C THR A 35 -1.64 16.70 -4.55
N VAL A 36 -2.41 17.25 -5.50
CA VAL A 36 -2.46 18.68 -5.81
C VAL A 36 -3.89 19.17 -5.76
N PRO A 37 -4.15 20.41 -5.34
CA PRO A 37 -5.51 20.94 -5.28
C PRO A 37 -6.09 21.15 -6.67
N VAL A 38 -7.41 21.00 -6.78
CA VAL A 38 -8.21 21.43 -7.92
C VAL A 38 -8.93 22.73 -7.55
N ARG A 39 -8.74 23.76 -8.34
CA ARG A 39 -9.30 25.09 -8.11
C ARG A 39 -10.82 25.11 -8.31
N ASP A 40 -11.44 26.21 -7.96
CA ASP A 40 -12.89 26.37 -8.06
C ASP A 40 -13.42 26.35 -9.51
N ASP A 41 -12.60 26.76 -10.45
CA ASP A 41 -12.87 26.66 -11.89
C ASP A 41 -12.66 25.25 -12.48
N GLY A 42 -12.23 24.29 -11.64
CA GLY A 42 -11.96 22.90 -12.03
C GLY A 42 -10.55 22.68 -12.59
N SER A 43 -9.68 23.70 -12.63
CA SER A 43 -8.31 23.57 -13.11
C SER A 43 -7.34 23.12 -12.02
N ALA A 44 -6.26 22.45 -12.43
CA ALA A 44 -5.08 22.18 -11.63
C ALA A 44 -3.83 22.49 -12.45
N PHE A 45 -2.87 23.18 -11.86
CA PHE A 45 -1.62 23.52 -12.53
C PHE A 45 -0.43 23.24 -11.60
N PHE A 46 0.38 22.26 -11.95
CA PHE A 46 1.42 21.72 -11.07
C PHE A 46 2.62 21.22 -11.86
N ARG A 47 3.72 21.03 -11.16
CA ARG A 47 4.91 20.36 -11.71
C ARG A 47 4.84 18.87 -11.40
N MET A 48 5.21 18.03 -12.37
CA MET A 48 5.35 16.59 -12.20
C MET A 48 6.76 16.13 -12.60
N PRO A 49 7.25 14.98 -12.10
CA PRO A 49 8.54 14.43 -12.51
C PRO A 49 8.57 14.16 -14.01
N ALA A 50 9.61 14.67 -14.69
CA ALA A 50 9.84 14.41 -16.10
C ALA A 50 10.38 13.00 -16.34
N GLY A 51 10.09 12.41 -17.49
CA GLY A 51 10.57 11.09 -17.90
C GLY A 51 10.00 9.92 -17.10
N LYS A 52 8.95 10.16 -16.31
CA LYS A 52 8.28 9.13 -15.50
C LYS A 52 6.84 8.93 -15.95
N PRO A 53 6.34 7.67 -15.96
CA PRO A 53 4.93 7.42 -16.28
C PRO A 53 4.06 7.79 -15.09
N ILE A 54 3.17 8.75 -15.25
CA ILE A 54 2.30 9.29 -14.22
C ILE A 54 0.84 8.96 -14.54
N GLN A 55 0.16 8.31 -13.60
CA GLN A 55 -1.28 8.08 -13.61
C GLN A 55 -1.95 9.10 -12.70
N LEU A 56 -3.02 9.72 -13.17
CA LEU A 56 -3.79 10.69 -12.41
C LEU A 56 -5.10 10.09 -11.91
N GLN A 57 -5.50 10.49 -10.69
CA GLN A 57 -6.80 10.19 -10.10
C GLN A 57 -7.46 11.49 -9.64
N ALA A 58 -8.71 11.71 -10.06
CA ALA A 58 -9.50 12.84 -9.60
C ALA A 58 -10.22 12.45 -8.29
N LEU A 59 -9.94 13.17 -7.21
CA LEU A 59 -10.45 12.87 -5.87
C LEU A 59 -11.54 13.87 -5.47
N ASP A 60 -12.51 13.37 -4.69
CA ASP A 60 -13.52 14.22 -4.06
C ASP A 60 -13.05 14.79 -2.69
N GLU A 61 -14.00 15.31 -1.93
CA GLU A 61 -13.77 15.92 -0.61
C GLU A 61 -13.33 14.94 0.47
N ASP A 62 -13.69 13.66 0.33
CA ASP A 62 -13.29 12.60 1.23
C ASP A 62 -11.94 11.98 0.85
N GLY A 63 -11.35 12.39 -0.28
CA GLY A 63 -10.10 11.85 -0.79
C GLY A 63 -10.25 10.54 -1.58
N LEU A 64 -11.49 10.16 -1.94
CA LEU A 64 -11.78 9.00 -2.76
C LEU A 64 -11.76 9.33 -4.25
N ALA A 65 -11.25 8.39 -5.07
CA ALA A 65 -11.16 8.57 -6.50
C ALA A 65 -12.53 8.52 -7.18
N VAL A 66 -12.98 9.66 -7.69
CA VAL A 66 -14.17 9.78 -8.55
C VAL A 66 -13.88 9.19 -9.91
N MET A 67 -12.65 9.38 -10.41
CA MET A 67 -12.20 8.90 -11.71
C MET A 67 -10.70 8.61 -11.65
N THR A 68 -10.30 7.53 -12.33
CA THR A 68 -8.90 7.10 -12.45
C THR A 68 -8.53 6.97 -13.92
N MET A 69 -7.36 7.48 -14.31
CA MET A 69 -6.80 7.21 -15.64
C MET A 69 -6.58 5.71 -15.82
N ARG A 70 -6.92 5.19 -16.98
CA ARG A 70 -6.65 3.78 -17.34
C ARG A 70 -5.25 3.55 -17.85
N THR A 71 -4.57 4.61 -18.25
CA THR A 71 -3.20 4.62 -18.75
C THR A 71 -2.38 5.62 -17.94
N PHE A 72 -1.32 6.12 -18.53
CA PHE A 72 -0.43 7.09 -17.90
C PHE A 72 0.00 8.14 -18.95
N ILE A 73 0.53 9.23 -18.45
CA ILE A 73 1.14 10.31 -19.25
C ILE A 73 2.63 10.37 -18.96
N TYR A 74 3.39 10.88 -19.94
CA TYR A 74 4.78 11.28 -19.78
C TYR A 74 4.90 12.77 -20.08
N ALA A 75 5.84 13.44 -19.40
CA ALA A 75 6.32 14.75 -19.78
C ALA A 75 7.84 14.71 -19.94
N GLN A 76 8.36 15.40 -20.94
CA GLN A 76 9.79 15.63 -21.10
C GLN A 76 10.26 16.76 -20.17
N PRO A 77 11.55 16.87 -19.87
CA PRO A 77 12.08 18.01 -19.14
C PRO A 77 11.71 19.33 -19.83
N GLY A 78 11.06 20.23 -19.10
CA GLY A 78 10.60 21.53 -19.60
C GLY A 78 9.34 21.51 -20.45
N GLU A 79 8.74 20.36 -20.69
CA GLU A 79 7.51 20.25 -21.46
C GLU A 79 6.29 20.74 -20.67
N LEU A 80 5.40 21.45 -21.35
CA LEU A 80 4.07 21.82 -20.85
C LEU A 80 3.03 20.88 -21.45
N VAL A 81 2.45 20.03 -20.62
CA VAL A 81 1.35 19.13 -21.01
C VAL A 81 0.03 19.72 -20.52
N SER A 82 -0.98 19.75 -21.38
CA SER A 82 -2.31 20.24 -21.06
C SER A 82 -3.36 19.19 -21.39
N CYS A 83 -4.34 19.02 -20.52
CA CYS A 83 -5.47 18.11 -20.71
C CYS A 83 -6.79 18.79 -20.40
N ILE A 84 -7.87 18.39 -21.07
CA ILE A 84 -9.23 18.83 -20.79
C ILE A 84 -10.08 17.62 -20.35
N GLY A 85 -10.45 17.59 -19.06
CA GLY A 85 -11.21 16.47 -18.49
C GLY A 85 -10.41 15.17 -18.38
N CYS A 86 -11.06 14.09 -17.97
CA CYS A 86 -10.47 12.77 -17.78
C CYS A 86 -10.55 11.86 -19.02
N HIS A 87 -11.23 12.27 -20.07
CA HIS A 87 -11.37 11.54 -21.33
C HIS A 87 -11.40 12.54 -22.48
N GLU A 88 -10.25 12.82 -23.06
CA GLU A 88 -10.17 13.58 -24.30
C GLU A 88 -10.32 12.65 -25.50
N GLU A 89 -11.12 13.10 -26.45
CA GLU A 89 -11.14 12.52 -27.77
C GLU A 89 -9.80 12.83 -28.46
N ARG A 90 -9.08 11.82 -28.98
CA ARG A 90 -7.76 11.98 -29.62
C ARG A 90 -7.70 13.03 -30.73
N ARG A 91 -8.84 13.45 -31.25
CA ARG A 91 -8.97 14.44 -32.33
C ARG A 91 -9.32 15.83 -31.85
N ARG A 92 -9.55 16.03 -30.54
CA ARG A 92 -9.81 17.33 -29.94
C ARG A 92 -8.54 17.92 -29.36
N THR A 93 -8.16 19.06 -29.88
CA THR A 93 -7.15 19.90 -29.24
C THR A 93 -7.81 20.61 -28.07
N ALA A 94 -7.15 20.62 -26.91
CA ALA A 94 -7.57 21.44 -25.78
C ALA A 94 -7.81 22.87 -26.27
N ALA A 95 -9.03 23.37 -26.13
CA ALA A 95 -9.28 24.79 -26.36
C ALA A 95 -8.24 25.51 -25.50
N ARG A 96 -7.55 26.49 -26.11
CA ARG A 96 -6.53 27.28 -25.43
C ARG A 96 -7.20 27.86 -24.19
N ALA A 97 -7.07 27.15 -23.06
CA ALA A 97 -7.50 27.64 -21.77
C ALA A 97 -6.84 29.00 -21.61
N GLY A 98 -7.57 30.00 -21.10
CA GLY A 98 -7.11 31.35 -20.92
C GLY A 98 -5.68 31.50 -20.39
N LYS A 99 -5.30 32.60 -19.85
CA LYS A 99 -3.96 32.79 -19.27
C LYS A 99 -3.64 31.60 -18.33
N LEU A 100 -2.46 30.99 -18.53
CA LEU A 100 -1.94 29.98 -17.58
C LEU A 100 -2.02 30.56 -16.17
N PRO A 101 -2.42 29.75 -15.18
CA PRO A 101 -2.40 30.18 -13.79
C PRO A 101 -1.02 30.73 -13.43
N THR A 102 -0.97 31.85 -12.74
CA THR A 102 0.29 32.45 -12.28
C THR A 102 0.95 31.67 -11.15
N HIS A 103 0.20 30.83 -10.46
CA HIS A 103 0.68 30.00 -9.36
C HIS A 103 0.72 28.53 -9.78
N ILE A 104 1.89 27.91 -9.56
CA ILE A 104 2.11 26.47 -9.77
C ILE A 104 2.01 25.79 -8.42
N ASP A 105 1.08 24.84 -8.31
CA ASP A 105 0.87 24.10 -7.07
C ASP A 105 1.97 23.06 -6.85
N SER A 106 2.41 22.93 -5.60
CA SER A 106 3.31 21.86 -5.18
C SER A 106 2.54 20.58 -4.88
N ILE A 107 3.13 19.44 -5.19
CA ILE A 107 2.61 18.14 -4.78
C ILE A 107 2.73 18.04 -3.26
N LYS A 108 1.62 17.81 -2.57
CA LYS A 108 1.60 17.42 -1.16
C LYS A 108 1.83 15.91 -1.09
N PRO A 109 3.00 15.45 -0.60
CA PRO A 109 3.29 14.03 -0.56
C PRO A 109 2.33 13.28 0.38
N LEU A 110 2.11 12.00 0.09
CA LEU A 110 1.50 11.09 1.05
C LEU A 110 2.51 10.82 2.15
N GLU A 111 2.18 11.10 3.40
CA GLU A 111 3.11 11.10 4.54
C GLU A 111 3.94 9.80 4.63
N ASP A 112 3.28 8.65 4.50
CA ASP A 112 3.96 7.35 4.55
C ASP A 112 4.88 7.07 3.36
N GLN A 113 4.70 7.76 2.24
CA GLN A 113 5.49 7.58 1.00
C GLN A 113 6.61 8.63 0.83
N GLU A 114 6.61 9.74 1.57
CA GLU A 114 7.51 10.87 1.34
C GLU A 114 8.99 10.48 1.29
N LYS A 115 9.41 9.60 2.21
CA LYS A 115 10.80 9.13 2.33
C LYS A 115 10.99 7.67 1.87
N TYR A 116 10.00 7.09 1.21
CA TYR A 116 10.04 5.70 0.76
C TYR A 116 10.02 5.63 -0.76
N GLU A 117 11.07 5.10 -1.36
CA GLU A 117 11.23 5.03 -2.82
C GLU A 117 10.49 3.85 -3.47
N GLY A 118 10.03 2.88 -2.70
CA GLY A 118 9.24 1.75 -3.19
C GLY A 118 7.83 2.15 -3.58
N GLY A 119 7.11 1.24 -4.21
CA GLY A 119 5.68 1.39 -4.48
C GLY A 119 4.84 1.25 -3.21
N PHE A 120 3.58 1.66 -3.29
CA PHE A 120 2.62 1.51 -2.21
C PHE A 120 2.51 0.04 -1.80
N SER A 121 2.77 -0.28 -0.55
CA SER A 121 2.71 -1.65 -0.02
C SER A 121 1.64 -1.77 1.05
N TYR A 122 0.79 -2.81 0.92
CA TYR A 122 -0.23 -3.11 1.92
C TYR A 122 0.36 -3.31 3.31
N MET A 123 1.40 -4.14 3.42
CA MET A 123 2.03 -4.44 4.72
C MET A 123 2.72 -3.23 5.35
N ARG A 124 3.15 -2.25 4.53
CA ARG A 124 3.78 -1.03 5.02
C ARG A 124 2.75 0.04 5.44
N SER A 125 1.71 0.22 4.63
CA SER A 125 0.84 1.39 4.73
C SER A 125 -0.56 1.07 5.27
N VAL A 126 -1.11 -0.12 4.98
CA VAL A 126 -2.47 -0.50 5.36
C VAL A 126 -2.50 -1.36 6.62
N GLN A 127 -1.69 -2.43 6.68
CA GLN A 127 -1.70 -3.33 7.82
C GLN A 127 -1.46 -2.61 9.16
N PRO A 128 -0.53 -1.63 9.29
CA PRO A 128 -0.36 -0.89 10.54
C PRO A 128 -1.60 -0.08 10.96
N VAL A 129 -2.38 0.41 10.00
CA VAL A 129 -3.67 1.08 10.31
C VAL A 129 -4.67 0.08 10.88
N LEU A 130 -4.76 -1.11 10.26
CA LEU A 130 -5.62 -2.18 10.78
C LEU A 130 -5.17 -2.65 12.17
N ASP A 131 -3.87 -2.79 12.39
CA ASP A 131 -3.28 -3.18 13.66
C ASP A 131 -3.57 -2.16 14.77
N ARG A 132 -3.63 -0.89 14.40
CA ARG A 132 -3.92 0.20 15.35
C ARG A 132 -5.41 0.31 15.70
N TYR A 133 -6.29 0.22 14.70
CA TYR A 133 -7.68 0.61 14.85
C TYR A 133 -8.70 -0.53 14.75
N CYS A 134 -8.35 -1.65 14.11
CA CYS A 134 -9.33 -2.65 13.71
C CYS A 134 -9.20 -4.00 14.43
N ILE A 135 -7.96 -4.47 14.70
CA ILE A 135 -7.74 -5.83 15.21
C ILE A 135 -8.27 -6.05 16.64
N SER A 136 -8.50 -5.00 17.42
CA SER A 136 -9.13 -5.12 18.75
C SER A 136 -10.53 -5.74 18.65
N CYS A 137 -11.27 -5.44 17.59
CA CYS A 137 -12.58 -6.01 17.29
C CYS A 137 -12.52 -7.14 16.24
N HIS A 138 -11.56 -7.07 15.31
CA HIS A 138 -11.47 -7.93 14.13
C HIS A 138 -10.24 -8.87 14.17
N GLY A 139 -9.88 -9.44 15.29
CA GLY A 139 -8.70 -10.31 15.29
C GLY A 139 -8.32 -10.96 16.61
N LEU A 140 -8.67 -10.40 17.74
CA LEU A 140 -8.24 -10.88 19.05
C LEU A 140 -9.34 -11.66 19.80
N GLY A 141 -9.74 -12.82 19.25
CA GLY A 141 -10.63 -13.74 19.96
C GLY A 141 -12.11 -13.40 19.93
N GLN A 142 -12.53 -12.44 19.13
CA GLN A 142 -13.94 -12.08 18.97
C GLN A 142 -14.62 -13.06 17.99
N ALA A 143 -15.14 -14.16 18.52
CA ALA A 143 -15.81 -15.21 17.73
C ALA A 143 -17.02 -14.73 16.91
N THR A 144 -17.54 -13.53 17.19
CA THR A 144 -18.70 -12.93 16.51
C THR A 144 -18.31 -12.15 15.25
N GLN A 145 -17.05 -11.85 15.03
CA GLN A 145 -16.59 -11.04 13.90
C GLN A 145 -16.28 -11.91 12.69
N LYS A 146 -17.00 -11.70 11.59
CA LYS A 146 -16.85 -12.47 10.34
C LYS A 146 -15.60 -12.12 9.52
N LEU A 147 -14.76 -11.21 9.98
CA LEU A 147 -13.64 -10.69 9.23
C LEU A 147 -12.39 -10.67 10.13
N ASP A 148 -11.36 -11.42 9.75
CA ASP A 148 -10.07 -11.45 10.44
C ASP A 148 -9.11 -10.44 9.78
N LEU A 149 -8.80 -9.36 10.48
CA LEU A 149 -7.93 -8.29 9.99
C LEU A 149 -6.48 -8.37 10.48
N ARG A 150 -6.06 -9.53 11.00
CA ARG A 150 -4.65 -9.75 11.40
C ARG A 150 -3.72 -9.86 10.21
N GLY A 151 -2.48 -9.43 10.42
CA GLY A 151 -1.41 -9.52 9.43
C GLY A 151 -0.75 -10.90 9.30
N THR A 152 -1.41 -11.99 9.72
CA THR A 152 -0.89 -13.36 9.58
C THR A 152 -0.71 -13.70 8.12
N ILE A 153 0.50 -14.10 7.75
CA ILE A 153 0.81 -14.46 6.36
C ILE A 153 0.26 -15.84 6.03
N VAL A 154 -0.55 -15.91 5.00
CA VAL A 154 -1.15 -17.15 4.49
C VAL A 154 -0.77 -17.37 3.04
N ALA A 155 -0.48 -18.62 2.70
CA ALA A 155 -0.26 -18.99 1.30
C ALA A 155 -1.56 -18.82 0.52
N ARG A 156 -1.49 -18.09 -0.59
CA ARG A 156 -2.60 -17.94 -1.52
C ARG A 156 -2.29 -18.71 -2.79
N PRO A 157 -3.00 -19.82 -3.05
CA PRO A 157 -2.88 -20.49 -4.35
C PRO A 157 -3.27 -19.52 -5.46
N ILE A 158 -2.46 -19.46 -6.52
CA ILE A 158 -2.83 -18.76 -7.74
C ILE A 158 -3.49 -19.77 -8.67
N ASP A 159 -4.71 -19.52 -9.08
CA ASP A 159 -5.38 -20.33 -10.06
C ASP A 159 -4.54 -20.43 -11.34
N GLY A 160 -4.22 -21.65 -11.77
CA GLY A 160 -3.39 -21.92 -12.93
C GLY A 160 -1.87 -21.89 -12.70
N TYR A 161 -1.41 -21.66 -11.46
CA TYR A 161 0.02 -21.66 -11.10
C TYR A 161 0.25 -22.29 -9.73
N PRO A 162 -0.14 -23.56 -9.51
CA PRO A 162 -0.03 -24.23 -8.22
C PRO A 162 1.43 -24.41 -7.76
N GLU A 163 2.40 -24.31 -8.66
CA GLU A 163 3.83 -24.42 -8.38
C GLU A 163 4.44 -23.21 -7.66
N TYR A 164 3.71 -22.09 -7.55
CA TYR A 164 4.18 -20.85 -6.90
C TYR A 164 3.36 -20.43 -5.66
N PRO A 165 2.95 -21.35 -4.77
CA PRO A 165 2.08 -20.99 -3.64
C PRO A 165 2.77 -20.06 -2.62
N ARG A 166 4.10 -20.07 -2.56
CA ARG A 166 4.87 -19.27 -1.60
C ARG A 166 5.09 -17.83 -2.05
N GLU A 167 5.16 -17.60 -3.35
CA GLU A 167 5.40 -16.27 -3.93
C GLU A 167 4.15 -15.38 -3.87
N THR A 168 3.03 -15.94 -3.47
CA THR A 168 1.74 -15.27 -3.38
C THR A 168 1.16 -15.22 -1.98
N ALA A 169 1.99 -15.54 -0.98
CA ALA A 169 1.58 -15.38 0.40
C ALA A 169 1.21 -13.92 0.70
N VAL A 170 0.06 -13.73 1.31
CA VAL A 170 -0.49 -12.42 1.66
C VAL A 170 -1.01 -12.45 3.10
N ALA A 171 -1.22 -11.28 3.69
CA ALA A 171 -1.85 -11.18 5.00
C ALA A 171 -3.28 -11.72 4.98
N THR A 172 -3.71 -12.36 6.07
CA THR A 172 -5.09 -12.83 6.27
C THR A 172 -6.07 -11.68 6.06
N SER A 173 -5.81 -10.52 6.65
CA SER A 173 -6.61 -9.31 6.47
C SER A 173 -6.83 -8.94 5.01
N TYR A 174 -5.76 -8.98 4.22
CA TYR A 174 -5.84 -8.71 2.79
C TYR A 174 -6.66 -9.77 2.05
N ASN A 175 -6.39 -11.04 2.32
CA ASN A 175 -7.11 -12.16 1.68
C ASN A 175 -8.61 -12.12 2.00
N GLU A 176 -8.97 -11.87 3.25
CA GLU A 176 -10.35 -11.71 3.69
C GLU A 176 -11.06 -10.56 2.98
N MET A 177 -10.46 -9.37 2.95
CA MET A 177 -11.07 -8.20 2.32
C MET A 177 -11.12 -8.33 0.80
N ALA A 178 -10.06 -8.80 0.15
CA ALA A 178 -9.98 -8.88 -1.31
C ALA A 178 -10.98 -9.89 -1.93
N ASN A 179 -11.43 -10.86 -1.14
CA ASN A 179 -12.46 -11.83 -1.55
C ASN A 179 -13.90 -11.34 -1.29
N ARG A 180 -14.07 -10.17 -0.70
CA ARG A 180 -15.39 -9.60 -0.33
C ARG A 180 -15.85 -8.56 -1.36
N LYS A 181 -16.67 -8.98 -2.30
CA LYS A 181 -17.22 -8.10 -3.36
C LYS A 181 -18.15 -7.00 -2.84
N ASP A 182 -18.67 -7.15 -1.62
CA ASP A 182 -19.51 -6.15 -0.97
C ASP A 182 -18.69 -4.97 -0.40
N LEU A 183 -17.40 -5.17 -0.14
CA LEU A 183 -16.55 -4.13 0.41
C LEU A 183 -16.10 -3.10 -0.63
N PHE A 184 -15.78 -3.55 -1.84
CA PHE A 184 -15.36 -2.70 -2.97
C PHE A 184 -15.40 -3.49 -4.30
N ARG A 185 -15.47 -2.75 -5.41
CA ARG A 185 -15.39 -3.32 -6.76
C ARG A 185 -14.01 -3.07 -7.36
N LEU A 186 -13.37 -4.12 -7.82
CA LEU A 186 -12.06 -4.06 -8.47
C LEU A 186 -12.22 -3.82 -9.97
N ALA A 187 -11.35 -3.00 -10.54
CA ALA A 187 -11.24 -2.88 -11.98
C ALA A 187 -10.47 -4.09 -12.52
N GLN A 188 -11.13 -4.93 -13.30
CA GLN A 188 -10.53 -6.10 -13.92
C GLN A 188 -10.22 -5.83 -15.41
N ARG A 189 -9.15 -6.46 -15.91
CA ARG A 189 -8.71 -6.25 -17.31
C ARG A 189 -9.72 -6.64 -18.37
N ASN A 190 -10.51 -7.68 -18.08
CA ASN A 190 -11.45 -8.28 -19.05
C ASN A 190 -12.84 -7.66 -18.99
N GLU A 191 -13.06 -6.64 -18.15
CA GLU A 191 -14.33 -5.93 -18.16
C GLU A 191 -14.41 -5.08 -19.43
N GLU A 192 -15.56 -5.10 -20.09
CA GLU A 192 -15.83 -4.25 -21.24
C GLU A 192 -15.59 -2.78 -20.84
N THR A 193 -14.56 -2.21 -21.45
CA THR A 193 -14.01 -0.94 -21.05
C THR A 193 -14.43 0.19 -21.96
N GLY A 194 -15.65 0.14 -22.49
CA GLY A 194 -16.15 1.13 -23.39
C GLY A 194 -16.05 2.53 -22.80
N ARG A 195 -16.71 2.79 -21.67
CA ARG A 195 -16.72 4.08 -20.99
C ARG A 195 -16.59 3.90 -19.49
N SER A 196 -15.66 4.63 -18.86
CA SER A 196 -15.59 4.67 -17.40
C SER A 196 -16.76 5.49 -16.85
N ILE A 197 -17.44 4.96 -15.86
CA ILE A 197 -18.48 5.65 -15.12
C ILE A 197 -17.85 6.19 -13.84
N PRO A 198 -17.97 7.49 -13.53
CA PRO A 198 -17.47 8.04 -12.29
C PRO A 198 -18.04 7.30 -11.07
N ARG A 199 -17.19 7.01 -10.08
CA ARG A 199 -17.54 6.32 -8.83
C ARG A 199 -17.98 4.86 -8.95
N ASP A 200 -17.80 4.23 -10.12
CA ASP A 200 -18.25 2.85 -10.35
C ASP A 200 -17.26 1.79 -9.83
N TYR A 201 -16.04 2.19 -9.50
CA TYR A 201 -14.96 1.32 -9.04
C TYR A 201 -14.32 1.83 -7.75
N PHE A 202 -13.51 0.98 -7.12
CA PHE A 202 -12.63 1.28 -6.00
C PHE A 202 -13.38 1.68 -4.72
N GLY A 203 -12.91 2.69 -4.00
CA GLY A 203 -13.48 3.10 -2.72
C GLY A 203 -14.95 3.49 -2.75
N HIS A 204 -15.42 4.08 -3.85
CA HIS A 204 -16.83 4.46 -4.00
C HIS A 204 -17.78 3.29 -4.27
N SER A 205 -17.29 2.19 -4.81
CA SER A 205 -18.13 1.12 -5.36
C SER A 205 -18.64 0.11 -4.33
N GLY A 206 -18.27 0.25 -3.07
CA GLY A 206 -18.62 -0.72 -2.05
C GLY A 206 -18.94 -0.10 -0.69
N THR A 207 -19.07 -0.98 0.30
CA THR A 207 -19.52 -0.58 1.63
C THR A 207 -18.38 -0.17 2.58
N LEU A 208 -17.11 -0.49 2.28
CA LEU A 208 -16.00 -0.26 3.22
C LEU A 208 -15.79 1.23 3.49
N ALA A 209 -15.53 2.03 2.45
CA ALA A 209 -15.29 3.46 2.62
C ALA A 209 -16.50 4.15 3.25
N LYS A 210 -17.72 3.79 2.81
CA LYS A 210 -18.95 4.33 3.39
C LYS A 210 -19.05 4.04 4.88
N ARG A 211 -18.84 2.80 5.33
CA ARG A 211 -18.89 2.42 6.75
C ARG A 211 -17.87 3.21 7.58
N LEU A 212 -16.66 3.42 7.04
CA LEU A 212 -15.64 4.21 7.73
C LEU A 212 -16.05 5.67 7.85
N LEU A 213 -16.61 6.27 6.79
CA LEU A 213 -17.12 7.65 6.79
C LEU A 213 -18.37 7.81 7.71
N ASP A 214 -19.21 6.78 7.78
CA ASP A 214 -20.37 6.73 8.69
C ASP A 214 -19.97 6.49 10.17
N GLY A 215 -18.67 6.40 10.46
CA GLY A 215 -18.16 6.33 11.84
C GLY A 215 -18.09 4.93 12.43
N HIS A 216 -18.00 3.88 11.61
CA HIS A 216 -17.77 2.50 12.09
C HIS A 216 -16.58 2.39 13.05
N CYS A 217 -15.50 3.16 12.80
CA CYS A 217 -14.37 3.34 13.71
C CYS A 217 -14.10 4.84 13.85
N ARG A 218 -14.57 5.44 14.93
CA ARG A 218 -14.47 6.89 15.15
C ARG A 218 -13.04 7.37 15.31
N GLU A 219 -12.19 6.58 15.94
CA GLU A 219 -10.78 6.89 16.12
C GLU A 219 -10.05 6.95 14.76
N LEU A 220 -10.32 6.01 13.86
CA LEU A 220 -9.78 6.04 12.50
C LEU A 220 -10.35 7.21 11.70
N LEU A 221 -11.65 7.49 11.83
CA LEU A 221 -12.28 8.63 11.14
C LEU A 221 -11.66 9.97 11.58
N ALA A 222 -11.22 10.08 12.82
CA ALA A 222 -10.53 11.25 13.36
C ALA A 222 -9.08 11.36 12.87
N ASP A 223 -8.40 10.23 12.59
CA ASP A 223 -7.03 10.19 12.06
C ASP A 223 -7.07 10.24 10.52
N LYS A 224 -7.08 11.46 9.98
CA LYS A 224 -7.18 11.69 8.54
C LYS A 224 -6.03 11.08 7.74
N THR A 225 -4.83 11.04 8.30
CA THR A 225 -3.66 10.43 7.65
C THR A 225 -3.85 8.92 7.48
N SER A 226 -4.24 8.23 8.53
CA SER A 226 -4.50 6.79 8.48
C SER A 226 -5.68 6.45 7.57
N LEU A 227 -6.74 7.27 7.59
CA LEU A 227 -7.90 7.09 6.72
C LEU A 227 -7.51 7.28 5.25
N GLU A 228 -6.67 8.28 4.92
CA GLU A 228 -6.14 8.52 3.59
C GLU A 228 -5.36 7.31 3.06
N LEU A 229 -4.61 6.58 3.91
CA LEU A 229 -3.90 5.36 3.51
C LEU A 229 -4.88 4.25 3.08
N ILE A 230 -5.96 4.05 3.82
CA ILE A 230 -7.00 3.07 3.45
C ILE A 230 -7.66 3.45 2.13
N PHE A 231 -8.07 4.70 1.96
CA PHE A 231 -8.73 5.17 0.75
C PHE A 231 -7.79 5.13 -0.46
N THR A 232 -6.53 5.50 -0.26
CA THR A 232 -5.50 5.36 -1.30
C THR A 232 -5.32 3.91 -1.73
N TRP A 233 -5.27 2.97 -0.79
CA TRP A 233 -5.18 1.55 -1.09
C TRP A 233 -6.35 1.06 -1.95
N LEU A 234 -7.58 1.43 -1.58
CA LEU A 234 -8.79 1.08 -2.37
C LEU A 234 -8.66 1.59 -3.80
N ASP A 235 -8.28 2.87 -3.96
CA ASP A 235 -8.17 3.54 -5.24
C ASP A 235 -6.99 3.05 -6.10
N LEU A 236 -5.99 2.43 -5.49
CA LEU A 236 -4.91 1.73 -6.19
C LEU A 236 -5.28 0.31 -6.63
N ASN A 237 -6.58 0.00 -6.66
CA ASN A 237 -7.10 -1.32 -7.02
C ASN A 237 -6.61 -2.42 -6.06
N VAL A 238 -6.55 -2.09 -4.78
CA VAL A 238 -6.10 -2.94 -3.66
C VAL A 238 -4.75 -3.60 -3.90
N GLN A 239 -3.78 -2.82 -4.35
CA GLN A 239 -2.40 -3.27 -4.50
C GLN A 239 -1.86 -3.84 -3.19
N TYR A 240 -1.22 -5.03 -3.23
CA TYR A 240 -0.62 -5.65 -2.05
C TYR A 240 0.88 -5.39 -1.99
N PHE A 241 1.61 -5.75 -3.05
CA PHE A 241 3.07 -5.63 -3.10
C PHE A 241 3.51 -4.31 -3.70
N GLY A 242 4.47 -3.67 -3.06
CA GLY A 242 5.07 -2.40 -3.52
C GLY A 242 6.28 -2.58 -4.45
N ASP A 243 6.61 -3.80 -4.86
CA ASP A 243 7.74 -4.08 -5.74
C ASP A 243 7.51 -5.30 -6.64
N TYR A 244 8.46 -5.56 -7.53
CA TYR A 244 8.49 -6.73 -8.42
C TYR A 244 9.49 -7.79 -7.96
N SER A 245 10.04 -7.67 -6.75
CA SER A 245 11.00 -8.64 -6.21
C SER A 245 10.36 -10.01 -6.01
N TRP A 246 11.11 -11.05 -6.30
CA TRP A 246 10.75 -12.43 -6.00
C TRP A 246 11.09 -12.83 -4.57
N THR A 247 12.09 -12.18 -3.98
CA THR A 247 12.44 -12.34 -2.56
C THR A 247 11.61 -11.38 -1.75
N ARG A 248 10.49 -11.85 -1.27
CA ARG A 248 9.57 -11.04 -0.49
C ARG A 248 9.77 -11.29 0.96
N ARG A 249 9.88 -10.21 1.71
CA ARG A 249 10.03 -10.24 3.16
C ARG A 249 8.81 -10.83 3.87
N GLU A 250 7.63 -10.72 3.26
CA GLU A 250 6.40 -11.33 3.74
C GLU A 250 6.48 -12.86 3.84
N ASN A 251 7.34 -13.47 3.02
CA ASN A 251 7.56 -14.91 3.01
C ASN A 251 8.69 -15.36 3.92
N ASP A 252 9.35 -14.46 4.63
CA ASP A 252 10.41 -14.83 5.56
C ASP A 252 9.80 -15.58 6.76
N PRO A 253 10.31 -16.75 7.13
CA PRO A 253 9.78 -17.52 8.24
C PRO A 253 10.12 -16.86 9.57
N ILE A 254 9.32 -17.19 10.58
CA ILE A 254 9.63 -16.84 11.97
C ILE A 254 10.88 -17.60 12.39
N ASN A 255 11.80 -16.91 13.08
CA ASN A 255 12.91 -17.52 13.78
C ASN A 255 12.44 -17.93 15.19
N PRO A 256 12.33 -19.23 15.52
CA PRO A 256 11.77 -19.66 16.80
C PRO A 256 12.53 -19.15 18.02
N ASP A 257 13.88 -19.14 17.96
CA ASP A 257 14.71 -18.66 19.08
C ASP A 257 14.56 -17.15 19.26
N GLY A 258 14.53 -16.40 18.15
CA GLY A 258 14.28 -14.96 18.16
C GLY A 258 12.88 -14.62 18.65
N GLU A 259 11.86 -15.38 18.26
CA GLU A 259 10.50 -15.21 18.77
C GLU A 259 10.43 -15.48 20.28
N ALA A 260 11.07 -16.56 20.77
CA ALA A 260 11.10 -16.87 22.20
C ALA A 260 11.77 -15.73 23.01
N ALA A 261 12.89 -15.21 22.53
CA ALA A 261 13.59 -14.08 23.16
C ALA A 261 12.69 -12.81 23.17
N LEU A 262 12.05 -12.50 22.05
CA LEU A 262 11.11 -11.39 21.93
C LEU A 262 9.95 -11.51 22.91
N ARG A 263 9.32 -12.69 23.00
CA ARG A 263 8.20 -12.94 23.92
C ARG A 263 8.62 -12.84 25.39
N SER A 264 9.81 -13.34 25.75
CA SER A 264 10.36 -13.21 27.09
C SER A 264 10.58 -11.76 27.48
N TRP A 265 11.11 -10.95 26.58
CA TRP A 265 11.31 -9.53 26.79
C TRP A 265 9.97 -8.76 26.93
N ILE A 266 8.99 -9.05 26.05
CA ILE A 266 7.64 -8.48 26.13
C ILE A 266 6.99 -8.84 27.47
N LYS A 267 7.09 -10.08 27.89
CA LYS A 267 6.54 -10.54 29.18
C LYS A 267 7.14 -9.77 30.34
N ALA A 268 8.45 -9.60 30.37
CA ALA A 268 9.16 -8.91 31.44
C ALA A 268 8.78 -7.41 31.51
N ARG A 269 8.57 -6.78 30.38
CA ARG A 269 8.32 -5.33 30.34
C ARG A 269 6.83 -4.96 30.34
N PHE A 270 6.02 -5.66 29.59
CA PHE A 270 4.61 -5.32 29.34
C PHE A 270 3.61 -6.33 29.93
N GLY A 271 4.09 -7.45 30.45
CA GLY A 271 3.28 -8.47 31.10
C GLY A 271 2.93 -9.67 30.22
N GLU A 272 2.37 -10.68 30.89
CA GLU A 272 2.06 -12.00 30.34
C GLU A 272 1.04 -11.93 29.18
N GLU A 273 -0.01 -11.16 29.35
CA GLU A 273 -1.13 -11.08 28.39
C GLU A 273 -0.68 -10.59 26.99
N LEU A 274 0.16 -9.56 26.96
CA LEU A 274 0.69 -9.07 25.69
C LEU A 274 1.64 -10.07 25.05
N SER A 275 2.46 -10.77 25.86
CA SER A 275 3.41 -11.77 25.37
C SER A 275 2.76 -13.00 24.73
N LYS A 276 1.49 -13.30 25.08
CA LYS A 276 0.71 -14.42 24.54
C LYS A 276 -0.04 -14.11 23.25
N GLN A 277 -0.08 -12.84 22.85
CA GLN A 277 -0.76 -12.49 21.60
C GLN A 277 -0.15 -13.20 20.39
N PRO A 278 -0.95 -13.48 19.33
CA PRO A 278 -0.43 -14.05 18.10
C PRO A 278 0.73 -13.21 17.54
N TYR A 279 1.77 -13.87 17.01
CA TYR A 279 2.96 -13.20 16.47
C TYR A 279 2.60 -12.08 15.47
N ALA A 280 1.67 -12.36 14.56
CA ALA A 280 1.20 -11.39 13.57
C ALA A 280 0.46 -10.17 14.15
N CYS A 281 0.03 -10.24 15.42
CA CYS A 281 -0.52 -9.07 16.14
C CYS A 281 0.57 -8.24 16.83
N LEU A 282 1.81 -8.72 16.84
CA LEU A 282 2.96 -8.05 17.45
C LEU A 282 3.93 -7.54 16.40
N VAL A 283 4.24 -8.35 15.39
CA VAL A 283 5.33 -8.15 14.44
C VAL A 283 4.81 -8.08 13.00
N ASN A 284 5.30 -7.09 12.26
CA ASN A 284 5.16 -7.01 10.81
C ASN A 284 6.45 -7.54 10.16
N PRO A 285 6.45 -8.75 9.58
CA PRO A 285 7.69 -9.37 9.09
C PRO A 285 8.24 -8.67 7.83
N ALA A 286 7.39 -8.02 7.05
CA ALA A 286 7.80 -7.31 5.85
C ALA A 286 8.45 -5.96 6.15
N PHE A 287 7.93 -5.27 7.16
CA PHE A 287 8.37 -3.95 7.59
C PHE A 287 8.47 -3.92 9.13
N PRO A 288 9.55 -4.46 9.71
CA PRO A 288 9.71 -4.61 11.16
C PRO A 288 9.50 -3.30 11.92
N GLU A 289 9.93 -2.18 11.37
CA GLU A 289 9.76 -0.84 11.94
C GLU A 289 8.28 -0.41 12.04
N LYS A 290 7.41 -1.07 11.28
CA LYS A 290 5.94 -0.87 11.32
C LYS A 290 5.24 -1.83 12.29
N SER A 291 5.98 -2.67 13.02
CA SER A 291 5.42 -3.62 13.97
C SER A 291 4.61 -2.93 15.06
N ARG A 292 3.45 -3.52 15.39
CA ARG A 292 2.55 -3.00 16.41
C ARG A 292 3.24 -2.85 17.76
N ILE A 293 4.03 -3.84 18.17
CA ILE A 293 4.69 -3.81 19.47
C ILE A 293 5.66 -2.62 19.63
N LEU A 294 6.28 -2.17 18.55
CA LEU A 294 7.15 -0.99 18.54
C LEU A 294 6.37 0.32 18.57
N ASN A 295 5.28 0.39 17.80
CA ASN A 295 4.55 1.65 17.60
C ASN A 295 3.47 1.88 18.67
N ALA A 296 2.84 0.84 19.20
CA ALA A 296 1.81 0.96 20.24
C ALA A 296 2.37 1.46 21.58
N ALA A 297 3.63 1.15 21.89
CA ALA A 297 4.31 1.54 23.13
C ALA A 297 5.06 2.88 23.03
N LEU A 298 5.16 3.48 21.84
CA LEU A 298 5.66 4.83 21.65
C LEU A 298 4.56 5.87 21.88
N PRO A 299 4.85 7.03 22.50
CA PRO A 299 3.90 8.12 22.61
C PRO A 299 3.62 8.76 21.26
N ILE A 300 2.45 9.38 21.11
CA ILE A 300 2.04 10.07 19.87
C ILE A 300 3.05 11.15 19.48
N ALA A 301 3.56 11.91 20.45
CA ALA A 301 4.56 12.96 20.24
C ALA A 301 5.88 12.44 19.64
N ALA A 302 6.20 11.15 19.84
CA ALA A 302 7.37 10.48 19.24
C ALA A 302 7.04 9.73 17.93
N GLY A 303 5.86 9.94 17.38
CA GLY A 303 5.38 9.28 16.15
C GLY A 303 4.86 7.85 16.37
N GLY A 304 4.50 7.52 17.61
CA GLY A 304 3.85 6.24 17.96
C GLY A 304 2.34 6.34 18.07
N TRP A 305 1.72 5.33 18.70
CA TRP A 305 0.26 5.25 18.84
C TRP A 305 -0.23 5.53 20.26
N GLY A 306 0.64 5.49 21.28
CA GLY A 306 0.30 5.74 22.67
C GLY A 306 -0.72 4.75 23.28
N GLN A 307 -0.80 3.54 22.75
CA GLN A 307 -1.77 2.53 23.18
C GLN A 307 -1.29 1.71 24.40
N ILE A 308 0.02 1.54 24.55
CA ILE A 308 0.64 0.86 25.69
C ILE A 308 1.37 1.92 26.50
N THR A 309 0.71 2.41 27.54
CA THR A 309 1.24 3.50 28.40
C THR A 309 2.05 2.97 29.58
N GLN A 310 1.68 1.81 30.11
CA GLN A 310 2.40 1.18 31.19
C GLN A 310 3.74 0.62 30.67
N ASN A 311 4.85 1.08 31.26
CA ASN A 311 6.20 0.75 30.84
C ASN A 311 6.50 1.05 29.36
N GLY A 312 5.74 1.97 28.75
CA GLY A 312 5.99 2.46 27.39
C GLY A 312 7.35 3.14 27.26
N PHE A 313 7.66 3.62 26.08
CA PHE A 313 8.93 4.28 25.75
C PHE A 313 8.77 5.79 25.85
N THR A 314 9.87 6.48 26.13
CA THR A 314 9.90 7.97 26.13
C THR A 314 10.00 8.53 24.72
N GLY A 315 10.64 7.79 23.82
CA GLY A 315 10.85 8.16 22.43
C GLY A 315 11.62 7.07 21.69
N LYS A 316 11.96 7.34 20.44
CA LYS A 316 12.80 6.43 19.62
C LYS A 316 14.27 6.39 20.06
N GLU A 317 14.70 7.33 20.89
CA GLU A 317 16.04 7.38 21.50
C GLU A 317 16.16 6.46 22.74
N ASP A 318 15.06 5.92 23.23
CA ASP A 318 15.04 5.01 24.37
C ASP A 318 15.79 3.73 24.05
N LEU A 319 16.79 3.39 24.88
CA LEU A 319 17.61 2.18 24.67
C LEU A 319 16.76 0.91 24.66
N ALA A 320 15.71 0.86 25.46
CA ALA A 320 14.79 -0.28 25.48
C ALA A 320 13.94 -0.38 24.20
N TRP A 321 13.64 0.76 23.55
CA TRP A 321 13.01 0.74 22.23
C TRP A 321 13.95 0.14 21.18
N HIS A 322 15.22 0.53 21.18
CA HIS A 322 16.23 -0.05 20.28
C HIS A 322 16.45 -1.53 20.52
N GLU A 323 16.46 -1.96 21.79
CA GLU A 323 16.57 -3.36 22.13
C GLU A 323 15.37 -4.16 21.59
N LEU A 324 14.14 -3.65 21.80
CA LEU A 324 12.95 -4.27 21.26
C LEU A 324 12.98 -4.33 19.72
N ALA A 325 13.39 -3.25 19.05
CA ALA A 325 13.51 -3.22 17.60
C ALA A 325 14.49 -4.29 17.08
N ARG A 326 15.61 -4.49 17.78
CA ARG A 326 16.58 -5.55 17.47
C ARG A 326 15.99 -6.96 17.69
N LEU A 327 15.20 -7.16 18.74
CA LEU A 327 14.53 -8.43 19.00
C LEU A 327 13.44 -8.72 17.97
N VAL A 328 12.69 -7.72 17.54
CA VAL A 328 11.72 -7.84 16.45
C VAL A 328 12.42 -8.28 15.16
N GLU A 329 13.52 -7.66 14.78
CA GLU A 329 14.28 -8.06 13.58
C GLU A 329 14.86 -9.48 13.73
N ALA A 330 15.40 -9.84 14.90
CA ALA A 330 15.95 -11.16 15.19
C ALA A 330 14.89 -12.27 15.19
N SER A 331 13.62 -11.94 15.42
CA SER A 331 12.51 -12.90 15.39
C SER A 331 12.10 -13.31 13.96
N ILE A 332 12.71 -12.68 12.94
CA ILE A 332 12.43 -12.95 11.53
C ILE A 332 13.66 -13.64 10.91
N SER A 333 13.46 -14.83 10.33
CA SER A 333 14.51 -15.55 9.64
C SER A 333 14.63 -15.04 8.21
N ARG A 334 15.55 -14.08 7.99
CA ARG A 334 15.76 -13.49 6.66
C ARG A 334 16.28 -14.52 5.67
N ARG A 335 15.56 -14.74 4.60
CA ARG A 335 16.05 -15.57 3.50
C ARG A 335 17.17 -14.83 2.78
N PRO A 336 18.30 -15.51 2.50
CA PRO A 336 19.31 -14.93 1.64
C PRO A 336 18.69 -14.62 0.27
N ALA A 337 19.06 -13.49 -0.32
CA ALA A 337 18.72 -13.22 -1.71
C ALA A 337 19.19 -14.42 -2.57
N PRO A 338 18.37 -14.93 -3.50
CA PRO A 338 18.81 -16.00 -4.37
C PRO A 338 20.09 -15.55 -5.07
N PRO A 339 21.08 -16.43 -5.23
CA PRO A 339 22.31 -16.11 -5.93
C PRO A 339 21.94 -15.52 -7.28
N ARG A 340 22.51 -14.37 -7.62
CA ARG A 340 22.35 -13.80 -8.97
C ARG A 340 22.99 -14.78 -9.92
N ASP A 341 22.16 -15.61 -10.53
CA ASP A 341 22.66 -16.57 -11.53
C ASP A 341 23.22 -15.79 -12.72
N LYS A 342 24.55 -15.81 -12.82
CA LYS A 342 25.26 -15.19 -13.93
C LYS A 342 25.03 -15.93 -15.26
N THR A 343 24.42 -17.10 -15.22
CA THR A 343 24.25 -18.03 -16.35
C THR A 343 22.79 -18.24 -16.75
N CYS A 344 21.88 -17.36 -16.35
CA CYS A 344 20.46 -17.51 -16.62
C CYS A 344 20.19 -17.66 -18.12
N GLY A 345 20.05 -18.89 -18.56
CA GLY A 345 19.51 -19.22 -19.89
C GLY A 345 18.01 -18.89 -19.91
N LEU A 346 17.58 -18.14 -20.91
CA LEU A 346 16.25 -17.56 -21.10
C LEU A 346 15.03 -18.48 -20.87
N LYS A 347 15.21 -19.78 -20.70
CA LYS A 347 14.10 -20.74 -20.54
C LYS A 347 13.62 -20.99 -19.13
N LYS A 348 14.34 -20.52 -18.07
CA LYS A 348 13.99 -20.77 -16.66
C LYS A 348 14.33 -19.64 -15.69
N CYS A 349 14.54 -18.41 -16.15
CA CYS A 349 14.88 -17.32 -15.26
C CYS A 349 13.64 -16.75 -14.56
N ILE A 350 13.50 -17.05 -13.29
CA ILE A 350 12.46 -16.55 -12.41
C ILE A 350 12.91 -15.23 -11.74
N CYS A 351 14.17 -14.81 -11.92
CA CYS A 351 14.69 -13.58 -11.32
C CYS A 351 14.48 -12.38 -12.25
N GLY A 352 13.87 -11.31 -11.79
CA GLY A 352 13.61 -10.10 -12.57
C GLY A 352 14.87 -9.40 -13.14
N SER A 353 16.08 -9.83 -12.74
CA SER A 353 17.35 -9.23 -13.19
C SER A 353 17.77 -9.59 -14.63
N CYS A 354 17.18 -10.66 -15.22
CA CYS A 354 17.49 -11.05 -16.60
C CYS A 354 16.80 -10.17 -17.66
N TRP A 355 15.74 -9.49 -17.29
CA TRP A 355 14.96 -8.65 -18.21
C TRP A 355 15.68 -7.35 -18.60
N VAL A 356 16.39 -6.75 -17.64
CA VAL A 356 17.09 -5.47 -17.86
C VAL A 356 18.27 -5.60 -18.86
N LYS A 357 18.86 -6.79 -18.99
CA LYS A 357 20.01 -6.98 -19.90
C LYS A 357 19.63 -7.18 -21.36
N ASN A 358 18.41 -7.57 -21.66
CA ASN A 358 17.96 -7.83 -23.04
C ASN A 358 17.35 -6.60 -23.73
N VAL A 359 16.92 -5.59 -22.99
CA VAL A 359 16.40 -4.33 -23.56
C VAL A 359 17.57 -3.41 -24.03
N ALA A 360 18.74 -3.57 -23.44
CA ALA A 360 19.92 -2.77 -23.81
C ALA A 360 20.71 -3.31 -25.02
N ARG A 361 20.24 -4.39 -25.67
CA ARG A 361 20.90 -5.02 -26.84
C ARG A 361 20.04 -5.10 -28.10
N LYS A 362 18.97 -4.30 -28.19
CA LYS A 362 18.25 -4.15 -29.48
C LYS A 362 18.22 -2.68 -29.87
#